data_99ce40fce2ed9e4ce8f1534a0605f49a
#
_entry.id   99ce40fce2ed9e4ce8f1534a0605f49a
#
_cell.length_a   1.000
_cell.length_b   1.000
_cell.length_c   1.000
_cell.angle_alpha   90.00
_cell.angle_beta   90.00
_cell.angle_gamma   90.00
#
_symmetry.space_group_name_H-M   'P 1'
#
loop_
_entity.id
_entity.type
_entity.pdbx_description
1 polymer ?
#
loop_
_entity_poly.entity_id
_entity_poly.type
_entity_poly.pdbx_seq_one_letter_code
_entity_poly.pdbx_strand_id
1 'polypeptide(L)'
;MKKILVIASALVFSFSFSKSFADGHGPEIYGPYPITLKGYEGDETNSVKYTGQMARQVLHDSLKKLVKTGDLEKMMAYYNGEDGLEIIAPKSKDGFPVMQTMVAEIGSGNLSGKMYKGYIPGWGNLTGPEALEHMMQKASENGGDFDPSTGFDYTQLISKFAMGAVFYNQAVNNYLGSKMEIGQKPNNKPYKDGAYYTGKEHSWDEAFGYWGAPAHSLTLTAEQNYNVAKMKDLAAADYNGDGVVDLYSEMLFAHAYYASSYDKGGKTDYLATINQAFIDGRKVIRDAGGRNLNFSERTEMLAARDIIVDNWQKVIAESVFKYAGSTYKEI
;
A
#
# COMPACT_ATOMS: atom_id res chain seq x y z
N MET A 1 54.90 20.87 -24.45
CA MET A 1 53.58 20.16 -24.47
C MET A 1 52.87 20.42 -23.15
N LYS A 2 51.94 21.38 -23.15
CA LYS A 2 51.16 21.74 -21.94
C LYS A 2 49.93 20.83 -21.87
N LYS A 3 49.81 20.03 -20.78
CA LYS A 3 48.62 19.24 -20.49
C LYS A 3 47.56 20.16 -19.89
N ILE A 4 46.42 20.30 -20.58
CA ILE A 4 45.24 21.00 -20.07
C ILE A 4 44.44 20.00 -19.24
N LEU A 5 44.35 20.28 -17.95
CA LEU A 5 43.52 19.53 -17.02
C LEU A 5 42.10 20.13 -17.06
N VAL A 6 41.14 19.41 -17.64
CA VAL A 6 39.72 19.78 -17.61
C VAL A 6 39.12 19.24 -16.33
N ILE A 7 38.85 20.12 -15.37
CA ILE A 7 38.09 19.79 -14.15
C ILE A 7 36.64 19.97 -14.49
N ALA A 8 35.93 18.85 -14.65
CA ALA A 8 34.47 18.84 -14.73
C ALA A 8 33.90 18.98 -13.32
N SER A 9 33.43 20.19 -12.96
CA SER A 9 32.67 20.41 -11.73
C SER A 9 31.25 19.86 -11.89
N ALA A 10 31.00 18.70 -11.34
CA ALA A 10 29.64 18.19 -11.17
C ALA A 10 28.98 19.01 -10.04
N LEU A 11 28.07 19.92 -10.40
CA LEU A 11 27.17 20.57 -9.44
C LEU A 11 26.16 19.52 -8.97
N VAL A 12 26.39 18.95 -7.80
CA VAL A 12 25.40 18.16 -7.07
C VAL A 12 24.45 19.17 -6.43
N PHE A 13 23.29 19.38 -7.05
CA PHE A 13 22.16 20.02 -6.40
C PHE A 13 21.56 19.03 -5.39
N SER A 14 22.09 19.06 -4.18
CA SER A 14 21.41 18.48 -3.02
C SER A 14 20.25 19.38 -2.65
N PHE A 15 19.07 19.09 -3.19
CA PHE A 15 17.81 19.62 -2.64
C PHE A 15 17.58 18.93 -1.29
N SER A 16 18.04 19.57 -0.22
CA SER A 16 17.61 19.23 1.13
C SER A 16 16.18 19.69 1.29
N PHE A 17 15.20 18.80 1.03
CA PHE A 17 13.82 18.98 1.47
C PHE A 17 13.73 18.66 2.97
N SER A 18 14.39 19.45 3.82
CA SER A 18 14.03 19.61 5.21
C SER A 18 13.16 20.87 5.31
N LYS A 19 11.93 20.82 4.78
CA LYS A 19 10.87 21.70 5.27
C LYS A 19 10.27 21.03 6.48
N SER A 20 10.81 21.40 7.63
CA SER A 20 10.23 21.23 8.95
C SER A 20 8.74 21.58 8.95
N PHE A 21 7.98 20.90 9.79
CA PHE A 21 6.66 21.23 10.29
C PHE A 21 6.62 22.62 10.95
N ALA A 22 6.72 23.69 10.16
CA ALA A 22 6.81 25.09 10.65
C ALA A 22 5.66 25.99 10.20
N ASP A 23 4.69 25.45 9.46
CA ASP A 23 3.49 26.18 9.11
C ASP A 23 2.33 25.64 9.94
N GLY A 24 2.10 26.15 11.15
CA GLY A 24 0.94 26.13 12.07
C GLY A 24 -0.31 25.28 11.79
N HIS A 25 -0.26 24.35 10.87
CA HIS A 25 -1.28 23.34 10.62
C HIS A 25 -0.94 22.08 11.41
N GLY A 26 -1.92 21.55 12.16
CA GLY A 26 -1.78 20.27 12.85
C GLY A 26 -1.41 19.14 11.87
N PRO A 27 -1.12 17.93 12.38
CA PRO A 27 -0.74 16.79 11.54
C PRO A 27 -1.81 16.55 10.48
N GLU A 28 -1.36 16.34 9.23
CA GLU A 28 -2.25 16.20 8.08
C GLU A 28 -2.81 14.77 7.98
N ILE A 29 -4.03 14.65 7.47
CA ILE A 29 -4.68 13.38 7.17
C ILE A 29 -4.88 13.20 5.67
N TYR A 30 -4.93 11.97 5.19
CA TYR A 30 -5.20 11.66 3.80
C TYR A 30 -6.69 11.77 3.49
N GLY A 31 -7.13 12.95 3.10
CA GLY A 31 -8.54 13.27 2.87
C GLY A 31 -9.29 13.68 4.15
N PRO A 32 -10.60 14.05 4.03
CA PRO A 32 -11.34 14.13 2.77
C PRO A 32 -10.79 15.23 1.83
N TYR A 33 -10.91 15.00 0.52
CA TYR A 33 -10.62 15.99 -0.51
C TYR A 33 -11.91 16.37 -1.25
N PRO A 34 -12.15 17.67 -1.53
CA PRO A 34 -13.36 18.10 -2.20
C PRO A 34 -13.47 17.52 -3.63
N ILE A 35 -14.68 17.45 -4.16
CA ILE A 35 -14.92 17.11 -5.55
C ILE A 35 -14.38 18.24 -6.44
N THR A 36 -13.43 17.92 -7.32
CA THR A 36 -12.85 18.87 -8.28
C THR A 36 -13.40 18.70 -9.69
N LEU A 37 -14.08 17.58 -9.94
CA LEU A 37 -14.65 17.25 -11.26
C LEU A 37 -15.72 18.28 -11.66
N LYS A 38 -15.45 19.02 -12.74
CA LYS A 38 -16.37 20.04 -13.24
C LYS A 38 -17.64 19.40 -13.79
N GLY A 39 -18.79 19.98 -13.43
CA GLY A 39 -20.11 19.51 -13.87
C GLY A 39 -20.61 18.29 -13.09
N TYR A 40 -19.99 17.92 -11.97
CA TYR A 40 -20.56 16.97 -11.05
C TYR A 40 -21.75 17.61 -10.29
N GLU A 41 -22.90 16.96 -10.33
CA GLU A 41 -24.17 17.46 -9.73
C GLU A 41 -24.72 16.50 -8.66
N GLY A 42 -23.94 15.49 -8.23
CA GLY A 42 -24.36 14.54 -7.19
C GLY A 42 -24.06 15.02 -5.77
N ASP A 43 -24.42 14.19 -4.78
CA ASP A 43 -24.37 14.52 -3.35
C ASP A 43 -23.00 14.22 -2.70
N GLU A 44 -22.07 13.60 -3.41
CA GLU A 44 -20.75 13.26 -2.86
C GLU A 44 -19.92 14.52 -2.62
N THR A 45 -19.25 14.57 -1.46
CA THR A 45 -18.42 15.72 -1.05
C THR A 45 -16.93 15.38 -0.96
N ASN A 46 -16.59 14.10 -0.97
CA ASN A 46 -15.23 13.59 -0.86
C ASN A 46 -14.83 12.81 -2.12
N SER A 47 -13.78 13.26 -2.81
CA SER A 47 -13.28 12.60 -4.03
C SER A 47 -12.39 11.38 -3.77
N VAL A 48 -12.05 11.05 -2.52
CA VAL A 48 -11.19 9.90 -2.19
C VAL A 48 -11.93 8.59 -2.38
N LYS A 49 -11.33 7.66 -3.14
CA LYS A 49 -11.91 6.33 -3.38
C LYS A 49 -10.85 5.28 -3.61
N TYR A 50 -10.68 4.33 -2.66
CA TYR A 50 -9.75 3.19 -2.77
C TYR A 50 -10.26 1.91 -2.06
N THR A 51 -11.59 1.74 -1.99
CA THR A 51 -12.24 0.60 -1.32
C THR A 51 -11.79 -0.77 -1.84
N GLY A 52 -11.60 -0.90 -3.17
CA GLY A 52 -11.14 -2.15 -3.76
C GLY A 52 -9.72 -2.53 -3.34
N GLN A 53 -8.86 -1.57 -3.05
CA GLN A 53 -7.50 -1.81 -2.55
C GLN A 53 -7.53 -2.29 -1.10
N MET A 54 -8.38 -1.69 -0.27
CA MET A 54 -8.55 -2.11 1.11
C MET A 54 -9.22 -3.49 1.21
N ALA A 55 -10.18 -3.81 0.35
CA ALA A 55 -10.71 -5.17 0.22
C ALA A 55 -9.59 -6.19 -0.06
N ARG A 56 -8.61 -5.84 -0.92
CA ARG A 56 -7.44 -6.71 -1.18
C ARG A 56 -6.50 -6.81 0.01
N GLN A 57 -6.38 -5.78 0.84
CA GLN A 57 -5.59 -5.85 2.08
C GLN A 57 -6.17 -6.90 3.03
N VAL A 58 -7.48 -6.88 3.27
CA VAL A 58 -8.12 -7.87 4.17
C VAL A 58 -8.17 -9.27 3.55
N LEU A 59 -8.33 -9.39 2.23
CA LEU A 59 -8.19 -10.68 1.53
C LEU A 59 -6.80 -11.29 1.72
N HIS A 60 -5.74 -10.48 1.59
CA HIS A 60 -4.36 -10.91 1.80
C HIS A 60 -4.11 -11.36 3.24
N ASP A 61 -4.54 -10.57 4.24
CA ASP A 61 -4.35 -10.93 5.65
C ASP A 61 -5.15 -12.18 6.03
N SER A 62 -6.36 -12.32 5.48
CA SER A 62 -7.19 -13.52 5.65
C SER A 62 -6.55 -14.74 4.98
N LEU A 63 -6.09 -14.62 3.74
CA LEU A 63 -5.36 -15.68 3.04
C LEU A 63 -4.14 -16.15 3.83
N LYS A 64 -3.34 -15.20 4.35
CA LYS A 64 -2.18 -15.51 5.19
C LYS A 64 -2.55 -16.37 6.42
N LYS A 65 -3.70 -16.13 7.04
CA LYS A 65 -4.19 -16.95 8.17
C LYS A 65 -4.62 -18.34 7.73
N LEU A 66 -5.20 -18.46 6.53
CA LEU A 66 -5.68 -19.73 5.98
C LEU A 66 -4.56 -20.70 5.60
N VAL A 67 -3.38 -20.20 5.24
CA VAL A 67 -2.25 -21.08 4.85
C VAL A 67 -1.99 -22.16 5.89
N LYS A 68 -2.08 -21.82 7.20
CA LYS A 68 -1.88 -22.77 8.30
C LYS A 68 -2.90 -23.89 8.35
N THR A 69 -4.04 -23.75 7.70
CA THR A 69 -5.08 -24.79 7.69
C THR A 69 -4.86 -25.85 6.61
N GLY A 70 -4.01 -25.56 5.62
CA GLY A 70 -3.84 -26.41 4.43
C GLY A 70 -5.07 -26.50 3.52
N ASP A 71 -6.12 -25.70 3.78
CA ASP A 71 -7.39 -25.71 3.04
C ASP A 71 -7.23 -24.95 1.72
N LEU A 72 -6.90 -25.68 0.64
CA LEU A 72 -6.66 -25.11 -0.68
C LEU A 72 -7.89 -24.41 -1.24
N GLU A 73 -9.07 -24.99 -1.07
CA GLU A 73 -10.33 -24.43 -1.59
C GLU A 73 -10.59 -23.05 -0.99
N LYS A 74 -10.46 -22.91 0.33
CA LYS A 74 -10.59 -21.62 1.00
C LYS A 74 -9.47 -20.65 0.60
N MET A 75 -8.21 -21.10 0.51
CA MET A 75 -7.13 -20.23 0.05
C MET A 75 -7.42 -19.67 -1.35
N MET A 76 -7.91 -20.50 -2.27
CA MET A 76 -8.29 -20.09 -3.62
C MET A 76 -9.49 -19.15 -3.64
N ALA A 77 -10.50 -19.36 -2.79
CA ALA A 77 -11.65 -18.45 -2.67
C ALA A 77 -11.20 -17.02 -2.27
N TYR A 78 -10.30 -16.88 -1.27
CA TYR A 78 -9.77 -15.58 -0.87
C TYR A 78 -8.81 -14.98 -1.91
N TYR A 79 -8.01 -15.79 -2.59
CA TYR A 79 -7.17 -15.34 -3.68
C TYR A 79 -7.98 -14.77 -4.85
N ASN A 80 -9.10 -15.42 -5.17
CA ASN A 80 -10.00 -15.03 -6.24
C ASN A 80 -11.02 -13.95 -5.82
N GLY A 81 -11.14 -13.66 -4.51
CA GLY A 81 -12.09 -12.68 -4.01
C GLY A 81 -13.52 -13.05 -4.32
N GLU A 82 -13.89 -14.30 -4.01
CA GLU A 82 -15.25 -14.81 -4.22
C GLU A 82 -16.28 -14.06 -3.36
N ASP A 83 -17.54 -14.16 -3.73
CA ASP A 83 -18.61 -13.52 -2.97
C ASP A 83 -18.84 -14.19 -1.60
N GLY A 84 -19.31 -13.41 -0.63
CA GLY A 84 -19.70 -13.92 0.69
C GLY A 84 -18.52 -14.24 1.62
N LEU A 85 -17.31 -13.77 1.35
CA LEU A 85 -16.15 -14.02 2.20
C LEU A 85 -16.19 -13.19 3.49
N GLU A 86 -16.07 -13.89 4.63
CA GLU A 86 -15.84 -13.26 5.93
C GLU A 86 -14.41 -12.75 6.05
N ILE A 87 -14.21 -11.67 6.81
CA ILE A 87 -12.85 -11.21 7.18
C ILE A 87 -12.31 -12.15 8.26
N ILE A 88 -11.27 -12.91 7.94
CA ILE A 88 -10.59 -13.81 8.87
C ILE A 88 -9.53 -13.04 9.67
N ALA A 89 -8.89 -12.04 9.08
CA ALA A 89 -7.93 -11.15 9.71
C ALA A 89 -7.89 -9.79 8.97
N PRO A 90 -7.74 -8.66 9.71
CA PRO A 90 -7.78 -8.56 11.18
C PRO A 90 -9.20 -8.72 11.75
N LYS A 91 -9.31 -9.16 13.01
CA LYS A 91 -10.60 -9.37 13.73
C LYS A 91 -10.50 -8.95 15.18
N SER A 92 -11.67 -8.71 15.81
CA SER A 92 -11.74 -8.34 17.24
C SER A 92 -11.06 -9.33 18.18
N LYS A 93 -11.06 -10.62 17.88
CA LYS A 93 -10.34 -11.64 18.66
C LYS A 93 -8.81 -11.48 18.62
N ASP A 94 -8.29 -10.76 17.66
CA ASP A 94 -6.86 -10.48 17.51
C ASP A 94 -6.42 -9.23 18.30
N GLY A 95 -7.38 -8.50 18.88
CA GLY A 95 -7.10 -7.30 19.68
C GLY A 95 -8.35 -6.45 19.96
N PHE A 96 -8.56 -5.41 19.18
CA PHE A 96 -9.68 -4.48 19.35
C PHE A 96 -10.85 -4.79 18.38
N PRO A 97 -12.08 -4.27 18.63
CA PRO A 97 -13.22 -4.47 17.75
C PRO A 97 -13.01 -3.79 16.40
N VAL A 98 -13.47 -4.43 15.34
CA VAL A 98 -13.45 -3.90 13.98
C VAL A 98 -14.89 -3.75 13.45
N MET A 99 -15.07 -2.74 12.57
CA MET A 99 -16.38 -2.41 12.03
C MET A 99 -16.88 -3.47 11.05
N GLN A 100 -16.03 -3.88 10.10
CA GLN A 100 -16.42 -4.80 9.04
C GLN A 100 -16.14 -6.26 9.43
N THR A 101 -17.08 -7.13 9.07
CA THR A 101 -16.98 -8.60 9.25
C THR A 101 -16.91 -9.33 7.91
N MET A 102 -17.42 -8.71 6.84
CA MET A 102 -17.42 -9.26 5.49
C MET A 102 -16.56 -8.40 4.57
N VAL A 103 -15.86 -9.04 3.63
CA VAL A 103 -15.02 -8.32 2.63
C VAL A 103 -15.87 -7.33 1.82
N ALA A 104 -17.09 -7.71 1.46
CA ALA A 104 -17.99 -6.88 0.67
C ALA A 104 -18.42 -5.57 1.37
N GLU A 105 -18.32 -5.48 2.69
CA GLU A 105 -18.61 -4.26 3.47
C GLU A 105 -17.53 -3.18 3.25
N ILE A 106 -16.31 -3.57 2.86
CA ILE A 106 -15.25 -2.65 2.47
C ILE A 106 -15.33 -2.33 0.98
N GLY A 107 -15.49 -3.36 0.16
CA GLY A 107 -15.53 -3.24 -1.28
C GLY A 107 -15.38 -4.56 -2.00
N SER A 108 -15.26 -4.51 -3.32
CA SER A 108 -15.02 -5.68 -4.16
C SER A 108 -13.59 -5.69 -4.69
N GLY A 109 -13.02 -6.88 -4.85
CA GLY A 109 -11.69 -7.04 -5.44
C GLY A 109 -11.19 -8.46 -5.32
N ASN A 110 -10.10 -8.75 -6.02
CA ASN A 110 -9.38 -10.03 -5.92
C ASN A 110 -7.88 -9.79 -6.00
N LEU A 111 -7.10 -10.76 -5.55
CA LEU A 111 -5.64 -10.73 -5.66
C LEU A 111 -5.19 -11.25 -7.03
N SER A 112 -5.84 -12.31 -7.54
CA SER A 112 -5.48 -13.03 -8.78
C SER A 112 -5.45 -12.11 -10.01
N GLY A 113 -6.45 -11.28 -10.19
CA GLY A 113 -6.55 -10.33 -11.32
C GLY A 113 -5.54 -9.18 -11.28
N LYS A 114 -4.89 -8.96 -10.12
CA LYS A 114 -3.91 -7.88 -9.90
C LYS A 114 -2.48 -8.37 -9.76
N MET A 115 -2.28 -9.67 -9.76
CA MET A 115 -0.97 -10.31 -9.68
C MET A 115 -0.07 -9.89 -10.85
N TYR A 116 1.22 -9.71 -10.59
CA TYR A 116 2.24 -9.57 -11.64
C TYR A 116 2.21 -10.75 -12.60
N LYS A 117 2.12 -10.50 -13.90
CA LYS A 117 1.93 -11.54 -14.93
C LYS A 117 3.23 -12.06 -15.54
N GLY A 118 4.38 -11.46 -15.23
CA GLY A 118 5.68 -11.91 -15.73
C GLY A 118 6.19 -13.17 -15.02
N TYR A 119 7.24 -13.74 -15.59
CA TYR A 119 7.94 -14.89 -15.00
C TYR A 119 8.67 -14.50 -13.72
N ILE A 120 8.69 -15.41 -12.75
CA ILE A 120 9.33 -15.22 -11.46
C ILE A 120 10.70 -15.92 -11.47
N PRO A 121 11.81 -15.19 -11.37
CA PRO A 121 13.13 -15.78 -11.30
C PRO A 121 13.26 -16.76 -10.14
N GLY A 122 13.87 -17.94 -10.40
CA GLY A 122 14.06 -18.98 -9.39
C GLY A 122 12.87 -19.92 -9.17
N TRP A 123 11.72 -19.67 -9.80
CA TRP A 123 10.51 -20.48 -9.68
C TRP A 123 10.16 -21.24 -10.98
N GLY A 124 11.16 -21.79 -11.67
CA GLY A 124 10.95 -22.73 -12.77
C GLY A 124 10.16 -22.19 -13.97
N ASN A 125 10.30 -20.89 -14.27
CA ASN A 125 9.52 -20.18 -15.30
C ASN A 125 8.02 -20.05 -15.00
N LEU A 126 7.59 -20.13 -13.75
CA LEU A 126 6.22 -19.85 -13.38
C LEU A 126 5.95 -18.33 -13.47
N THR A 127 4.78 -17.97 -13.96
CA THR A 127 4.25 -16.59 -13.86
C THR A 127 3.84 -16.29 -12.41
N GLY A 128 3.59 -14.99 -12.10
CA GLY A 128 3.16 -14.61 -10.77
C GLY A 128 1.95 -15.40 -10.24
N PRO A 129 0.84 -15.53 -10.99
CA PRO A 129 -0.28 -16.39 -10.60
C PRO A 129 0.11 -17.85 -10.37
N GLU A 130 0.80 -18.47 -11.33
CA GLU A 130 1.22 -19.87 -11.23
C GLU A 130 2.14 -20.11 -10.02
N ALA A 131 3.03 -19.17 -9.70
CA ALA A 131 3.92 -19.27 -8.55
C ALA A 131 3.14 -19.24 -7.22
N LEU A 132 2.16 -18.32 -7.09
CA LEU A 132 1.35 -18.25 -5.87
C LEU A 132 0.43 -19.45 -5.71
N GLU A 133 -0.22 -19.89 -6.78
CA GLU A 133 -1.06 -21.10 -6.79
C GLU A 133 -0.23 -22.36 -6.45
N HIS A 134 0.98 -22.48 -6.99
CA HIS A 134 1.92 -23.54 -6.63
C HIS A 134 2.27 -23.53 -5.13
N MET A 135 2.54 -22.34 -4.54
CA MET A 135 2.80 -22.22 -3.10
C MET A 135 1.60 -22.65 -2.26
N MET A 136 0.38 -22.25 -2.65
CA MET A 136 -0.86 -22.65 -1.96
C MET A 136 -1.11 -24.17 -2.08
N GLN A 137 -0.87 -24.74 -3.25
CA GLN A 137 -0.95 -26.19 -3.47
C GLN A 137 0.04 -26.94 -2.56
N LYS A 138 1.29 -26.47 -2.48
CA LYS A 138 2.31 -27.08 -1.61
C LYS A 138 1.96 -26.98 -0.12
N ALA A 139 1.45 -25.84 0.33
CA ALA A 139 0.95 -25.69 1.70
C ALA A 139 -0.17 -26.68 2.00
N SER A 140 -1.09 -26.91 1.06
CA SER A 140 -2.17 -27.90 1.20
C SER A 140 -1.65 -29.32 1.25
N GLU A 141 -0.74 -29.69 0.35
CA GLU A 141 -0.11 -31.03 0.32
C GLU A 141 0.62 -31.38 1.63
N ASN A 142 1.24 -30.37 2.26
CA ASN A 142 1.91 -30.52 3.57
C ASN A 142 0.93 -30.46 4.77
N GLY A 143 -0.34 -30.19 4.54
CA GLY A 143 -1.34 -30.05 5.59
C GLY A 143 -1.16 -28.80 6.45
N GLY A 144 -0.43 -27.78 5.95
CA GLY A 144 -0.19 -26.52 6.66
C GLY A 144 0.96 -25.69 6.09
N ASP A 145 1.48 -24.81 6.93
CA ASP A 145 2.39 -23.74 6.50
C ASP A 145 3.86 -24.15 6.36
N PHE A 146 4.34 -25.12 7.10
CA PHE A 146 5.76 -25.47 7.13
C PHE A 146 6.06 -26.82 6.44
N ASP A 147 7.03 -26.81 5.53
CA ASP A 147 7.55 -28.00 4.87
C ASP A 147 8.93 -28.37 5.44
N PRO A 148 9.04 -29.39 6.27
CA PRO A 148 10.31 -29.80 6.87
C PRO A 148 11.32 -30.35 5.85
N SER A 149 10.89 -30.76 4.66
CA SER A 149 11.79 -31.30 3.63
C SER A 149 12.55 -30.21 2.88
N THR A 150 11.96 -29.03 2.75
CA THR A 150 12.53 -27.87 2.07
C THR A 150 12.91 -26.74 3.02
N GLY A 151 12.37 -26.74 4.23
CA GLY A 151 12.47 -25.63 5.18
C GLY A 151 11.59 -24.42 4.82
N PHE A 152 10.66 -24.56 3.88
CA PHE A 152 9.79 -23.45 3.47
C PHE A 152 8.65 -23.20 4.45
N ASP A 153 8.49 -21.96 4.88
CA ASP A 153 7.29 -21.43 5.56
C ASP A 153 6.38 -20.81 4.51
N TYR A 154 5.37 -21.54 4.07
CA TYR A 154 4.44 -21.09 3.03
C TYR A 154 3.57 -19.91 3.48
N THR A 155 3.30 -19.75 4.80
CA THR A 155 2.64 -18.53 5.29
C THR A 155 3.46 -17.29 4.97
N GLN A 156 4.78 -17.35 5.18
CA GLN A 156 5.66 -16.22 4.86
C GLN A 156 5.84 -16.06 3.35
N LEU A 157 6.07 -17.13 2.61
CA LEU A 157 6.27 -17.08 1.16
C LEU A 157 5.04 -16.48 0.45
N ILE A 158 3.86 -17.04 0.67
CA ILE A 158 2.59 -16.58 0.06
C ILE A 158 2.32 -15.11 0.41
N SER A 159 2.44 -14.75 1.70
CA SER A 159 2.18 -13.39 2.14
C SER A 159 3.15 -12.38 1.52
N LYS A 160 4.47 -12.62 1.56
CA LYS A 160 5.47 -11.69 1.04
C LYS A 160 5.44 -11.61 -0.49
N PHE A 161 5.22 -12.75 -1.13
CA PHE A 161 5.05 -12.80 -2.58
C PHE A 161 3.85 -11.97 -3.04
N ALA A 162 2.68 -12.14 -2.42
CA ALA A 162 1.50 -11.35 -2.73
C ALA A 162 1.70 -9.85 -2.47
N MET A 163 2.39 -9.48 -1.38
CA MET A 163 2.72 -8.06 -1.11
C MET A 163 3.54 -7.45 -2.25
N GLY A 164 4.55 -8.15 -2.75
CA GLY A 164 5.37 -7.67 -3.88
C GLY A 164 4.62 -7.72 -5.21
N ALA A 165 4.06 -8.88 -5.55
CA ALA A 165 3.48 -9.16 -6.86
C ALA A 165 2.10 -8.51 -7.09
N VAL A 166 1.37 -8.17 -6.02
CA VAL A 166 0.10 -7.43 -6.10
C VAL A 166 0.30 -5.99 -5.67
N PHE A 167 0.57 -5.72 -4.39
CA PHE A 167 0.47 -4.37 -3.83
C PHE A 167 1.54 -3.43 -4.38
N TYR A 168 2.82 -3.80 -4.24
CA TYR A 168 3.91 -2.98 -4.76
C TYR A 168 3.84 -2.86 -6.29
N ASN A 169 3.64 -3.97 -6.99
CA ASN A 169 3.55 -3.97 -8.46
C ASN A 169 2.42 -3.07 -8.97
N GLN A 170 1.22 -3.16 -8.39
CA GLN A 170 0.11 -2.31 -8.80
C GLN A 170 0.35 -0.84 -8.42
N ALA A 171 0.77 -0.56 -7.18
CA ALA A 171 1.01 0.81 -6.76
C ALA A 171 2.09 1.49 -7.59
N VAL A 172 3.27 0.88 -7.70
CA VAL A 172 4.45 1.53 -8.27
C VAL A 172 4.48 1.46 -9.79
N ASN A 173 4.26 0.28 -10.38
CA ASN A 173 4.37 0.13 -11.83
C ASN A 173 3.12 0.61 -12.58
N ASN A 174 1.93 0.44 -12.00
CA ASN A 174 0.68 0.80 -12.65
C ASN A 174 0.18 2.18 -12.20
N TYR A 175 -0.18 2.35 -10.92
CA TYR A 175 -0.90 3.54 -10.45
C TYR A 175 -0.01 4.78 -10.35
N LEU A 176 1.17 4.70 -9.75
CA LEU A 176 2.17 5.77 -9.71
C LEU A 176 3.07 5.80 -10.95
N GLY A 177 3.15 4.69 -11.68
CA GLY A 177 3.91 4.55 -12.93
C GLY A 177 3.09 4.96 -14.15
N SER A 178 2.67 3.99 -14.94
CA SER A 178 2.04 4.21 -16.26
C SER A 178 0.82 5.14 -16.22
N LYS A 179 0.01 5.09 -15.15
CA LYS A 179 -1.17 5.97 -15.02
C LYS A 179 -0.82 7.43 -14.70
N MET A 180 0.40 7.72 -14.23
CA MET A 180 0.88 9.10 -14.02
C MET A 180 1.54 9.71 -15.24
N GLU A 181 1.70 8.96 -16.33
CA GLU A 181 2.24 9.50 -17.58
C GLU A 181 1.33 10.57 -18.22
N ILE A 182 1.90 11.37 -19.10
CA ILE A 182 1.17 12.41 -19.83
C ILE A 182 0.06 11.77 -20.66
N GLY A 183 -1.14 12.34 -20.57
CA GLY A 183 -2.32 11.86 -21.30
C GLY A 183 -3.01 10.65 -20.69
N GLN A 184 -2.38 9.98 -19.72
CA GLN A 184 -3.01 8.88 -18.99
C GLN A 184 -3.84 9.42 -17.82
N LYS A 185 -5.03 8.80 -17.59
CA LYS A 185 -5.91 9.15 -16.49
C LYS A 185 -6.02 10.67 -16.26
N PRO A 186 -6.65 11.41 -17.19
CA PRO A 186 -6.66 12.87 -17.16
C PRO A 186 -7.37 13.42 -15.90
N ASN A 187 -6.95 14.62 -15.45
CA ASN A 187 -7.53 15.27 -14.28
C ASN A 187 -8.74 16.18 -14.61
N ASN A 188 -9.17 16.20 -15.86
CA ASN A 188 -10.32 16.98 -16.33
C ASN A 188 -11.50 16.15 -16.82
N LYS A 189 -11.49 14.86 -16.51
CA LYS A 189 -12.57 13.93 -16.87
C LYS A 189 -12.81 12.94 -15.72
N PRO A 190 -14.04 12.41 -15.58
CA PRO A 190 -14.33 11.37 -14.62
C PRO A 190 -13.49 10.12 -14.93
N TYR A 191 -13.14 9.37 -13.92
CA TYR A 191 -12.41 8.10 -14.07
C TYR A 191 -13.15 7.10 -14.96
N LYS A 192 -14.47 7.05 -14.82
CA LYS A 192 -15.42 6.29 -15.62
C LYS A 192 -16.77 7.00 -15.59
N ASP A 193 -17.70 6.62 -16.45
CA ASP A 193 -19.04 7.19 -16.46
C ASP A 193 -19.69 7.10 -15.07
N GLY A 194 -20.26 8.21 -14.61
CA GLY A 194 -20.89 8.33 -13.28
C GLY A 194 -19.92 8.47 -12.10
N ALA A 195 -18.60 8.47 -12.31
CA ALA A 195 -17.66 8.71 -11.22
C ALA A 195 -17.63 10.19 -10.82
N TYR A 196 -17.53 10.45 -9.53
CA TYR A 196 -17.43 11.80 -8.93
C TYR A 196 -15.99 12.29 -8.74
N TYR A 197 -15.02 11.48 -9.08
CA TYR A 197 -13.58 11.74 -9.02
C TYR A 197 -12.95 11.67 -10.41
N THR A 198 -11.84 12.39 -10.58
CA THR A 198 -11.09 12.42 -11.84
C THR A 198 -10.23 11.15 -12.01
N GLY A 199 -9.77 10.93 -13.23
CA GLY A 199 -8.87 9.81 -13.51
C GLY A 199 -7.56 9.88 -12.73
N LYS A 200 -6.99 11.08 -12.55
CA LYS A 200 -5.73 11.29 -11.84
C LYS A 200 -5.89 11.11 -10.33
N GLU A 201 -6.93 11.73 -9.75
CA GLU A 201 -7.28 11.58 -8.33
C GLU A 201 -7.41 10.12 -7.94
N HIS A 202 -8.28 9.40 -8.63
CA HIS A 202 -8.54 7.99 -8.32
C HIS A 202 -7.29 7.10 -8.46
N SER A 203 -6.48 7.33 -9.50
CA SER A 203 -5.26 6.53 -9.66
C SER A 203 -4.26 6.77 -8.53
N TRP A 204 -4.17 7.99 -8.02
CA TRP A 204 -3.33 8.31 -6.86
C TRP A 204 -3.86 7.67 -5.58
N ASP A 205 -5.18 7.79 -5.34
CA ASP A 205 -5.86 7.18 -4.18
C ASP A 205 -5.73 5.65 -4.18
N GLU A 206 -5.83 5.00 -5.35
CA GLU A 206 -5.62 3.56 -5.48
C GLU A 206 -4.20 3.14 -5.08
N ALA A 207 -3.18 3.94 -5.39
CA ALA A 207 -1.81 3.67 -4.94
C ALA A 207 -1.68 3.78 -3.41
N PHE A 208 -2.30 4.79 -2.79
CA PHE A 208 -2.37 4.93 -1.33
C PHE A 208 -3.05 3.72 -0.68
N GLY A 209 -4.16 3.24 -1.21
CA GLY A 209 -4.83 2.04 -0.70
C GLY A 209 -3.96 0.78 -0.76
N TYR A 210 -3.12 0.62 -1.79
CA TYR A 210 -2.14 -0.47 -1.84
C TYR A 210 -0.97 -0.30 -0.88
N TRP A 211 -0.61 0.93 -0.51
CA TRP A 211 0.34 1.18 0.55
C TRP A 211 -0.15 0.63 1.88
N GLY A 212 -1.42 0.84 2.21
CA GLY A 212 -2.11 0.23 3.33
C GLY A 212 -1.94 0.98 4.66
N ALA A 213 -1.70 2.28 4.64
CA ALA A 213 -1.68 3.12 5.84
C ALA A 213 -3.08 3.68 6.16
N PRO A 214 -3.42 3.89 7.44
CA PRO A 214 -4.63 4.61 7.81
C PRO A 214 -4.53 6.08 7.40
N ALA A 215 -5.68 6.69 7.10
CA ALA A 215 -5.74 8.08 6.64
C ALA A 215 -5.11 9.06 7.64
N HIS A 216 -5.26 8.81 8.93
CA HIS A 216 -4.77 9.63 10.04
C HIS A 216 -3.35 9.28 10.54
N SER A 217 -2.63 8.41 9.84
CA SER A 217 -1.33 7.88 10.27
C SER A 217 -0.31 8.95 10.72
N LEU A 218 -0.32 10.14 10.11
CA LEU A 218 0.58 11.24 10.51
C LEU A 218 0.20 11.92 11.83
N THR A 219 -0.98 11.66 12.38
CA THR A 219 -1.36 12.14 13.71
C THR A 219 -0.78 11.26 14.82
N LEU A 220 -0.24 10.10 14.46
CA LEU A 220 0.27 9.08 15.36
C LEU A 220 1.80 9.07 15.40
N THR A 221 2.35 8.74 16.56
CA THR A 221 3.78 8.42 16.66
C THR A 221 4.10 7.10 15.91
N ALA A 222 5.37 6.86 15.62
CA ALA A 222 5.81 5.60 15.00
C ALA A 222 5.45 4.37 15.87
N GLU A 223 5.53 4.49 17.20
CA GLU A 223 5.13 3.43 18.13
C GLU A 223 3.62 3.18 18.10
N GLN A 224 2.80 4.23 18.07
CA GLN A 224 1.34 4.10 17.96
C GLN A 224 0.95 3.44 16.64
N ASN A 225 1.48 3.88 15.50
CA ASN A 225 1.26 3.22 14.20
C ASN A 225 1.59 1.72 14.25
N TYR A 226 2.73 1.36 14.86
CA TYR A 226 3.08 -0.05 15.04
C TYR A 226 2.07 -0.80 15.91
N ASN A 227 1.59 -0.19 16.98
CA ASN A 227 0.62 -0.80 17.89
C ASN A 227 -0.77 -0.92 17.25
N VAL A 228 -1.18 0.02 16.42
CA VAL A 228 -2.38 -0.11 15.56
C VAL A 228 -2.27 -1.35 14.67
N ALA A 229 -1.16 -1.49 13.93
CA ALA A 229 -0.92 -2.66 13.07
C ALA A 229 -0.91 -3.99 13.84
N LYS A 230 -0.64 -3.97 15.15
CA LYS A 230 -0.68 -5.13 16.05
C LYS A 230 -2.01 -5.27 16.79
N MET A 231 -3.01 -4.44 16.50
CA MET A 231 -4.30 -4.41 17.18
C MET A 231 -4.17 -4.25 18.71
N LYS A 232 -3.26 -3.39 19.16
CA LYS A 232 -2.92 -3.20 20.60
C LYS A 232 -3.25 -1.83 21.15
N ASP A 233 -3.58 -0.86 20.29
CA ASP A 233 -3.86 0.52 20.69
C ASP A 233 -5.14 0.98 19.99
N LEU A 234 -6.29 0.66 20.60
CA LEU A 234 -7.60 1.06 20.09
C LEU A 234 -7.73 2.58 20.02
N ALA A 235 -7.25 3.30 21.05
CA ALA A 235 -7.39 4.75 21.09
C ALA A 235 -6.60 5.46 19.98
N ALA A 236 -5.50 4.86 19.53
CA ALA A 236 -4.75 5.36 18.38
C ALA A 236 -5.38 4.95 17.04
N ALA A 237 -6.03 3.80 16.98
CA ALA A 237 -6.65 3.28 15.76
C ALA A 237 -8.00 3.95 15.47
N ASP A 238 -8.86 4.05 16.47
CA ASP A 238 -10.21 4.62 16.40
C ASP A 238 -10.12 6.16 16.33
N TYR A 239 -9.95 6.68 15.11
CA TYR A 239 -9.77 8.11 14.88
C TYR A 239 -11.06 8.91 15.06
N ASN A 240 -12.21 8.32 14.75
CA ASN A 240 -13.51 8.97 14.85
C ASN A 240 -14.14 8.87 16.26
N GLY A 241 -13.62 7.99 17.14
CA GLY A 241 -14.04 7.83 18.52
C GLY A 241 -15.35 7.04 18.70
N ASP A 242 -15.71 6.20 17.72
CA ASP A 242 -16.95 5.40 17.78
C ASP A 242 -16.82 4.05 18.51
N GLY A 243 -15.60 3.70 18.93
CA GLY A 243 -15.27 2.51 19.72
C GLY A 243 -14.97 1.27 18.89
N VAL A 244 -14.96 1.35 17.57
CA VAL A 244 -14.60 0.29 16.64
C VAL A 244 -13.61 0.81 15.59
N VAL A 245 -12.86 -0.08 14.96
CA VAL A 245 -11.86 0.31 13.94
C VAL A 245 -12.42 0.04 12.56
N ASP A 246 -12.54 1.09 11.75
CA ASP A 246 -12.87 0.98 10.33
C ASP A 246 -11.66 0.44 9.56
N LEU A 247 -11.77 -0.79 9.05
CA LEU A 247 -10.70 -1.42 8.28
C LEU A 247 -10.41 -0.72 6.94
N TYR A 248 -11.31 0.15 6.49
CA TYR A 248 -11.07 0.95 5.28
C TYR A 248 -10.12 2.12 5.53
N SER A 249 -10.26 2.83 6.66
CA SER A 249 -9.58 4.12 6.89
C SER A 249 -8.68 4.17 8.12
N GLU A 250 -8.79 3.21 9.05
CA GLU A 250 -8.18 3.30 10.37
C GLU A 250 -7.16 2.20 10.70
N MET A 251 -6.96 1.22 9.81
CA MET A 251 -6.05 0.09 10.04
C MET A 251 -4.80 0.15 9.17
N LEU A 252 -3.67 -0.33 9.72
CA LEU A 252 -2.43 -0.54 8.96
C LEU A 252 -2.34 -1.96 8.40
N PHE A 253 -1.90 -2.05 7.14
CA PHE A 253 -1.73 -3.31 6.42
C PHE A 253 -0.34 -3.42 5.75
N ALA A 254 0.00 -4.63 5.33
CA ALA A 254 1.07 -4.97 4.39
C ALA A 254 2.37 -4.16 4.57
N HIS A 255 2.76 -3.36 3.58
CA HIS A 255 4.02 -2.63 3.59
C HIS A 255 4.04 -1.47 4.59
N ALA A 256 2.90 -0.81 4.84
CA ALA A 256 2.81 0.24 5.85
C ALA A 256 3.06 -0.32 7.27
N TYR A 257 2.58 -1.56 7.55
CA TYR A 257 2.95 -2.25 8.79
C TYR A 257 4.47 -2.47 8.90
N TYR A 258 5.14 -2.87 7.81
CA TYR A 258 6.60 -3.07 7.85
C TYR A 258 7.33 -1.76 8.10
N ALA A 259 6.92 -0.66 7.43
CA ALA A 259 7.47 0.66 7.68
C ALA A 259 7.33 1.05 9.14
N SER A 260 6.12 0.96 9.73
CA SER A 260 5.91 1.26 11.15
C SER A 260 6.77 0.40 12.07
N SER A 261 7.03 -0.86 11.70
CA SER A 261 7.89 -1.78 12.46
C SER A 261 9.36 -1.36 12.47
N TYR A 262 9.85 -0.72 11.40
CA TYR A 262 11.22 -0.18 11.33
C TYR A 262 11.31 1.17 12.02
N ASP A 263 10.31 2.01 11.85
CA ASP A 263 10.27 3.37 12.37
C ASP A 263 10.11 3.45 13.88
N LYS A 264 9.43 2.47 14.52
CA LYS A 264 9.15 2.49 15.98
C LYS A 264 10.38 2.66 16.86
N GLY A 265 11.57 2.31 16.36
CA GLY A 265 12.84 2.48 17.06
C GLY A 265 13.48 3.85 16.87
N GLY A 266 12.86 4.75 16.11
CA GLY A 266 13.35 6.10 15.84
C GLY A 266 14.61 6.19 14.97
N LYS A 267 14.93 5.10 14.25
CA LYS A 267 16.10 5.06 13.34
C LYS A 267 15.74 5.39 11.89
N THR A 268 14.49 5.23 11.56
CA THR A 268 13.90 5.51 10.24
C THR A 268 12.57 6.23 10.42
N ASP A 269 12.06 6.82 9.35
CA ASP A 269 10.81 7.57 9.28
C ASP A 269 10.03 7.26 7.98
N TYR A 270 10.16 6.04 7.49
CA TYR A 270 9.61 5.61 6.19
C TYR A 270 8.09 5.84 6.09
N LEU A 271 7.34 5.47 7.13
CA LEU A 271 5.88 5.59 7.14
C LEU A 271 5.45 7.05 7.03
N ALA A 272 6.03 7.93 7.86
CA ALA A 272 5.72 9.35 7.84
C ALA A 272 6.13 10.00 6.52
N THR A 273 7.32 9.70 6.02
CA THR A 273 7.84 10.21 4.74
C THR A 273 6.95 9.81 3.56
N ILE A 274 6.54 8.54 3.48
CA ILE A 274 5.69 8.04 2.40
C ILE A 274 4.28 8.65 2.49
N ASN A 275 3.68 8.70 3.68
CA ASN A 275 2.33 9.25 3.86
C ASN A 275 2.29 10.75 3.55
N GLN A 276 3.30 11.53 3.98
CA GLN A 276 3.39 12.94 3.64
C GLN A 276 3.48 13.13 2.12
N ALA A 277 4.32 12.36 1.44
CA ALA A 277 4.44 12.43 -0.01
C ALA A 277 3.14 12.05 -0.75
N PHE A 278 2.37 11.08 -0.22
CA PHE A 278 1.03 10.79 -0.75
C PHE A 278 0.08 11.98 -0.59
N ILE A 279 0.10 12.66 0.56
CA ILE A 279 -0.73 13.86 0.80
C ILE A 279 -0.30 14.99 -0.13
N ASP A 280 1.00 15.26 -0.24
CA ASP A 280 1.53 16.35 -1.06
C ASP A 280 1.17 16.17 -2.54
N GLY A 281 1.41 14.99 -3.10
CA GLY A 281 1.06 14.71 -4.48
C GLY A 281 -0.47 14.76 -4.73
N ARG A 282 -1.28 14.31 -3.77
CA ARG A 282 -2.74 14.40 -3.87
C ARG A 282 -3.25 15.85 -3.81
N LYS A 283 -2.61 16.70 -3.00
CA LYS A 283 -2.90 18.13 -2.95
C LYS A 283 -2.61 18.81 -4.29
N VAL A 284 -1.47 18.53 -4.92
CA VAL A 284 -1.15 19.04 -6.26
C VAL A 284 -2.25 18.68 -7.27
N ILE A 285 -2.73 17.43 -7.26
CA ILE A 285 -3.80 16.98 -8.14
C ILE A 285 -5.12 17.71 -7.85
N ARG A 286 -5.48 17.85 -6.56
CA ARG A 286 -6.67 18.58 -6.10
C ARG A 286 -6.62 20.05 -6.53
N ASP A 287 -5.50 20.73 -6.29
CA ASP A 287 -5.32 22.16 -6.50
C ASP A 287 -5.34 22.55 -7.98
N ALA A 288 -5.11 21.59 -8.87
CA ALA A 288 -5.40 21.74 -10.29
C ALA A 288 -6.90 21.96 -10.58
N GLY A 289 -7.81 21.71 -9.61
CA GLY A 289 -9.22 22.12 -9.69
C GLY A 289 -9.98 21.51 -10.87
N GLY A 290 -9.80 20.23 -11.15
CA GLY A 290 -10.48 19.53 -12.25
C GLY A 290 -10.02 19.99 -13.63
N ARG A 291 -8.81 20.49 -13.76
CA ARG A 291 -8.08 20.66 -15.03
C ARG A 291 -6.87 19.74 -15.07
N ASN A 292 -6.34 19.48 -16.26
CA ASN A 292 -5.09 18.73 -16.36
C ASN A 292 -3.95 19.55 -15.72
N LEU A 293 -3.00 18.83 -15.09
CA LEU A 293 -1.83 19.40 -14.46
C LEU A 293 -0.96 20.10 -15.52
N ASN A 294 -0.50 21.31 -15.21
CA ASN A 294 0.53 21.99 -16.00
C ASN A 294 1.91 21.37 -15.74
N PHE A 295 2.95 21.90 -16.38
CA PHE A 295 4.30 21.34 -16.29
C PHE A 295 4.87 21.38 -14.84
N SER A 296 4.71 22.50 -14.13
CA SER A 296 5.21 22.64 -12.74
C SER A 296 4.47 21.68 -11.79
N GLU A 297 3.15 21.68 -11.83
CA GLU A 297 2.31 20.80 -11.01
C GLU A 297 2.63 19.30 -11.27
N ARG A 298 2.82 18.97 -12.56
CA ARG A 298 3.22 17.61 -12.89
C ARG A 298 4.60 17.28 -12.33
N THR A 299 5.55 18.19 -12.37
CA THR A 299 6.89 18.00 -11.80
C THR A 299 6.82 17.79 -10.29
N GLU A 300 6.03 18.57 -9.57
CA GLU A 300 5.81 18.45 -8.14
C GLU A 300 5.15 17.10 -7.77
N MET A 301 4.08 16.72 -8.48
CA MET A 301 3.43 15.42 -8.29
C MET A 301 4.41 14.25 -8.52
N LEU A 302 5.25 14.34 -9.56
CA LEU A 302 6.25 13.30 -9.84
C LEU A 302 7.37 13.27 -8.79
N ALA A 303 7.76 14.41 -8.23
CA ALA A 303 8.71 14.46 -7.12
C ALA A 303 8.14 13.76 -5.87
N ALA A 304 6.87 13.99 -5.54
CA ALA A 304 6.19 13.28 -4.46
C ALA A 304 6.13 11.75 -4.74
N ARG A 305 5.80 11.35 -5.98
CA ARG A 305 5.85 9.94 -6.40
C ARG A 305 7.23 9.32 -6.18
N ASP A 306 8.30 10.02 -6.56
CA ASP A 306 9.67 9.50 -6.45
C ASP A 306 10.06 9.29 -4.98
N ILE A 307 9.65 10.18 -4.08
CA ILE A 307 9.82 10.00 -2.63
C ILE A 307 9.10 8.73 -2.15
N ILE A 308 7.85 8.51 -2.58
CA ILE A 308 7.08 7.32 -2.23
C ILE A 308 7.83 6.06 -2.70
N VAL A 309 8.20 6.01 -3.97
CA VAL A 309 8.83 4.83 -4.59
C VAL A 309 10.17 4.51 -3.91
N ASP A 310 11.04 5.50 -3.74
CA ASP A 310 12.36 5.32 -3.14
C ASP A 310 12.28 4.80 -1.70
N ASN A 311 11.38 5.37 -0.90
CA ASN A 311 11.24 4.94 0.49
C ASN A 311 10.51 3.61 0.62
N TRP A 312 9.53 3.32 -0.24
CA TRP A 312 8.89 2.00 -0.27
C TRP A 312 9.89 0.88 -0.64
N GLN A 313 10.80 1.15 -1.59
CA GLN A 313 11.89 0.22 -1.92
C GLN A 313 12.81 -0.03 -0.73
N LYS A 314 13.13 1.01 0.07
CA LYS A 314 13.91 0.85 1.30
C LYS A 314 13.19 -0.02 2.33
N VAL A 315 11.87 0.14 2.52
CA VAL A 315 11.06 -0.73 3.38
C VAL A 315 11.15 -2.20 2.94
N ILE A 316 11.11 -2.47 1.63
CA ILE A 316 11.27 -3.83 1.10
C ILE A 316 12.69 -4.34 1.36
N ALA A 317 13.72 -3.53 1.11
CA ALA A 317 15.11 -3.90 1.34
C ALA A 317 15.38 -4.22 2.83
N GLU A 318 14.89 -3.39 3.76
CA GLU A 318 14.95 -3.66 5.21
C GLU A 318 14.30 -4.99 5.57
N SER A 319 13.17 -5.32 4.93
CA SER A 319 12.49 -6.60 5.13
C SER A 319 13.36 -7.78 4.69
N VAL A 320 14.03 -7.67 3.54
CA VAL A 320 14.97 -8.71 3.04
C VAL A 320 16.12 -8.90 4.03
N PHE A 321 16.77 -7.81 4.47
CA PHE A 321 17.88 -7.89 5.44
C PHE A 321 17.42 -8.46 6.79
N LYS A 322 16.24 -8.08 7.28
CA LYS A 322 15.67 -8.63 8.52
C LYS A 322 15.50 -10.15 8.44
N TYR A 323 14.89 -10.64 7.36
CA TYR A 323 14.66 -12.08 7.22
C TYR A 323 15.95 -12.85 6.97
N ALA A 324 16.87 -12.35 6.14
CA ALA A 324 18.19 -12.95 5.96
C ALA A 324 18.97 -13.03 7.28
N GLY A 325 18.94 -11.98 8.11
CA GLY A 325 19.58 -11.97 9.42
C GLY A 325 18.93 -12.92 10.43
N SER A 326 17.62 -13.15 10.36
CA SER A 326 16.93 -14.15 11.20
C SER A 326 17.35 -15.57 10.80
N THR A 327 17.30 -15.88 9.51
CA THR A 327 17.73 -17.20 9.00
C THR A 327 19.17 -17.52 9.36
N TYR A 328 20.09 -16.55 9.25
CA TYR A 328 21.49 -16.74 9.63
C TYR A 328 21.70 -17.09 11.12
N LYS A 329 20.79 -16.64 12.00
CA LYS A 329 20.87 -16.93 13.44
C LYS A 329 20.31 -18.30 13.80
N GLU A 330 19.53 -18.91 12.93
CA GLU A 330 18.89 -20.21 13.14
C GLU A 330 19.73 -21.37 12.55
N ILE A 331 20.74 -21.06 11.73
CA ILE A 331 21.75 -22.00 11.22
C ILE A 331 22.92 -22.14 12.18
#